data_1309dd2c87531ff718d164341de04aa3
#
_entry.id   1309dd2c87531ff718d164341de04aa3
#
_cell.length_a   1.000
_cell.length_b   1.000
_cell.length_c   1.000
_cell.angle_alpha   90.00
_cell.angle_beta   90.00
_cell.angle_gamma   90.00
#
_symmetry.space_group_name_H-M   'P 1'
#
loop_
_entity.id
_entity.type
_entity.pdbx_description
1 polymer ?
#
loop_
_entity_poly.entity_id
_entity_poly.type
_entity_poly.pdbx_seq_one_letter_code
_entity_poly.pdbx_strand_id
1 'polypeptide(L)'
;MALRFLSFLLFPFVVLGSLYVLAKFVYKKAGGVNDNFRSENRSSALRTVVSGSIIFSITVFLSIQFVRFRIYSEILKDNGLVRHDLAFYLESAIFAILLLAELLVVGQLLGNMFYSWLSVSRYRYIPIQPSKSTTPSVAALVPTCDEDPAILERSIRSLSRLDYPRLKTLVIENSRDPAAKEAAHQLAKRYGVGIVDVENRGTKASALNAAELLLDDDVEYLAIFDADQRVEDRMISDLIPLFEDDPALGWVQTAQLYDADATPLNCAISQTAMQSYDNLMEGFSVLGCAFCYGTNFIIRRRALQEVGGWDADGGTALTEDISTSFLLHRAGWRSLYIRRAYAQGVAPPTLEAFWRQQRRWATGTTYLLFKFLRYLFQGKLRSTRSSIRSAYAIALSYYTSILGLSLLIGWPTAILVSYLFSSRLFIATTTIPSWHMKLSRLMWLFASLYPFYVISSFFPYLNMKLRGYRLRNMFLVQSLLILSAPAYIKGVKDAFFHRLPGLFAITTKTPGHGRPRKLLFQLPQFYGLLLFLTTGTIMTHLLFRDPSNFVMWIIVFWLFVNSICLSHLFIFYPLGRFGLWGRANRALMQADRISGLDFDS
;
A
#
# COMPACT_ATOMS: atom_id res chain seq x y z
N MET A 1 14.71 -36.98 -7.76
CA MET A 1 13.69 -35.99 -8.19
C MET A 1 13.22 -35.10 -7.04
N ALA A 2 12.83 -35.69 -5.91
CA ALA A 2 12.42 -34.93 -4.71
C ALA A 2 13.46 -33.90 -4.24
N LEU A 3 14.76 -34.23 -4.29
CA LEU A 3 15.83 -33.33 -3.88
C LEU A 3 15.96 -32.08 -4.82
N ARG A 4 15.82 -32.29 -6.13
CA ARG A 4 15.83 -31.20 -7.13
C ARG A 4 14.62 -30.27 -6.98
N PHE A 5 13.48 -30.85 -6.62
CA PHE A 5 12.28 -30.11 -6.32
C PHE A 5 12.43 -29.27 -5.06
N LEU A 6 12.86 -29.89 -3.96
CA LEU A 6 13.08 -29.19 -2.70
C LEU A 6 14.11 -28.05 -2.88
N SER A 7 15.15 -28.29 -3.67
CA SER A 7 16.13 -27.27 -4.03
C SER A 7 15.51 -26.08 -4.75
N PHE A 8 14.62 -26.31 -5.72
CA PHE A 8 13.95 -25.23 -6.45
C PHE A 8 12.95 -24.47 -5.58
N LEU A 9 12.15 -25.19 -4.78
CA LEU A 9 11.20 -24.57 -3.87
C LEU A 9 11.90 -23.71 -2.81
N LEU A 10 13.00 -24.23 -2.26
CA LEU A 10 13.77 -23.56 -1.22
C LEU A 10 14.75 -22.52 -1.77
N PHE A 11 15.13 -22.62 -3.05
CA PHE A 11 16.10 -21.73 -3.67
C PHE A 11 15.84 -20.23 -3.42
N PRO A 12 14.62 -19.70 -3.63
CA PRO A 12 14.36 -18.28 -3.34
C PRO A 12 14.55 -17.93 -1.86
N PHE A 13 14.18 -18.82 -0.95
CA PHE A 13 14.35 -18.60 0.49
C PHE A 13 15.80 -18.72 0.93
N VAL A 14 16.57 -19.64 0.32
CA VAL A 14 18.02 -19.74 0.53
C VAL A 14 18.70 -18.46 0.03
N VAL A 15 18.32 -17.95 -1.13
CA VAL A 15 18.82 -16.68 -1.66
C VAL A 15 18.50 -15.53 -0.71
N LEU A 16 17.24 -15.39 -0.29
CA LEU A 16 16.84 -14.33 0.65
C LEU A 16 17.55 -14.47 2.00
N GLY A 17 17.68 -15.69 2.51
CA GLY A 17 18.44 -15.98 3.73
C GLY A 17 19.92 -15.64 3.60
N SER A 18 20.54 -16.01 2.49
CA SER A 18 21.96 -15.70 2.19
C SER A 18 22.17 -14.20 2.06
N LEU A 19 21.28 -13.50 1.37
CA LEU A 19 21.30 -12.05 1.25
C LEU A 19 21.13 -11.37 2.62
N TYR A 20 20.27 -11.90 3.47
CA TYR A 20 20.11 -11.39 4.84
C TYR A 20 21.36 -11.61 5.68
N VAL A 21 21.96 -12.82 5.63
CA VAL A 21 23.19 -13.13 6.37
C VAL A 21 24.33 -12.25 5.88
N LEU A 22 24.50 -12.10 4.56
CA LEU A 22 25.49 -11.23 3.95
C LEU A 22 25.28 -9.78 4.39
N ALA A 23 24.05 -9.28 4.32
CA ALA A 23 23.71 -7.93 4.78
C ALA A 23 24.03 -7.75 6.26
N LYS A 24 23.71 -8.72 7.11
CA LYS A 24 24.01 -8.69 8.55
C LYS A 24 25.52 -8.74 8.82
N PHE A 25 26.25 -9.56 8.08
CA PHE A 25 27.72 -9.65 8.19
C PHE A 25 28.39 -8.33 7.81
N VAL A 26 28.01 -7.78 6.67
CA VAL A 26 28.52 -6.50 6.18
C VAL A 26 28.15 -5.36 7.14
N TYR A 27 26.92 -5.39 7.68
CA TYR A 27 26.44 -4.45 8.69
C TYR A 27 27.25 -4.55 10.01
N LYS A 28 27.57 -5.78 10.47
CA LYS A 28 28.39 -6.01 11.67
C LYS A 28 29.83 -5.56 11.48
N LYS A 29 30.42 -5.82 10.31
CA LYS A 29 31.81 -5.43 9.97
C LYS A 29 31.97 -3.91 9.85
N ALA A 30 30.89 -3.19 9.52
CA ALA A 30 30.87 -1.73 9.41
C ALA A 30 30.69 -0.98 10.74
N GLY A 31 30.78 -1.67 11.91
CA GLY A 31 30.88 -0.98 13.20
C GLY A 31 29.74 -1.12 14.20
N GLY A 32 29.07 -2.29 14.26
CA GLY A 32 28.21 -2.67 15.41
C GLY A 32 26.90 -1.87 15.56
N VAL A 33 25.99 -2.47 16.30
CA VAL A 33 24.67 -1.93 16.62
C VAL A 33 24.81 -0.80 17.66
N ASN A 34 24.98 0.43 17.23
CA ASN A 34 24.61 1.59 18.03
C ASN A 34 23.91 2.62 17.15
N ASP A 35 22.76 2.96 17.55
CA ASP A 35 21.69 3.90 17.28
C ASP A 35 21.78 4.97 16.17
N ASN A 36 22.82 5.06 15.41
CA ASN A 36 22.83 6.04 14.32
C ASN A 36 23.02 5.38 12.96
N PHE A 37 21.95 5.28 12.19
CA PHE A 37 21.90 5.02 10.74
C PHE A 37 22.79 5.99 9.91
N ARG A 38 23.63 6.76 10.56
CA ARG A 38 24.38 7.93 10.06
C ARG A 38 25.77 7.61 9.51
N SER A 39 26.29 6.38 9.60
CA SER A 39 27.64 6.16 9.04
C SER A 39 27.56 5.83 7.56
N GLU A 40 28.28 6.56 6.73
CA GLU A 40 28.39 6.36 5.28
C GLU A 40 28.78 4.93 4.90
N ASN A 41 29.58 4.26 5.70
CA ASN A 41 30.01 2.88 5.47
C ASN A 41 28.87 1.86 5.60
N ARG A 42 27.88 2.09 6.48
CA ARG A 42 26.70 1.24 6.62
C ARG A 42 25.79 1.36 5.40
N SER A 43 25.65 2.57 4.89
CA SER A 43 24.83 2.83 3.70
C SER A 43 25.46 2.17 2.44
N SER A 44 26.79 2.14 2.33
CA SER A 44 27.50 1.51 1.22
C SER A 44 27.27 0.00 1.17
N ALA A 45 27.41 -0.67 2.31
CA ALA A 45 27.23 -2.10 2.42
C ALA A 45 25.78 -2.55 2.13
N LEU A 46 24.82 -1.82 2.68
CA LEU A 46 23.40 -2.08 2.44
C LEU A 46 23.05 -1.82 0.96
N ARG A 47 23.60 -0.78 0.36
CA ARG A 47 23.47 -0.51 -1.09
C ARG A 47 23.96 -1.68 -1.94
N THR A 48 25.13 -2.23 -1.64
CA THR A 48 25.70 -3.37 -2.39
C THR A 48 24.78 -4.58 -2.33
N VAL A 49 24.29 -4.93 -1.13
CA VAL A 49 23.39 -6.09 -0.97
C VAL A 49 22.06 -5.87 -1.70
N VAL A 50 21.45 -4.70 -1.55
CA VAL A 50 20.19 -4.39 -2.20
C VAL A 50 20.34 -4.31 -3.72
N SER A 51 21.42 -3.69 -4.23
CA SER A 51 21.71 -3.65 -5.67
C SER A 51 21.95 -5.04 -6.23
N GLY A 52 22.73 -5.87 -5.52
CA GLY A 52 22.97 -7.26 -5.90
C GLY A 52 21.68 -8.09 -5.95
N SER A 53 20.78 -7.89 -5.00
CA SER A 53 19.47 -8.57 -4.98
C SER A 53 18.60 -8.18 -6.17
N ILE A 54 18.62 -6.91 -6.56
CA ILE A 54 17.85 -6.41 -7.72
C ILE A 54 18.43 -6.98 -9.02
N ILE A 55 19.75 -6.90 -9.20
CA ILE A 55 20.41 -7.46 -10.39
C ILE A 55 20.12 -8.95 -10.50
N PHE A 56 20.24 -9.69 -9.38
CA PHE A 56 19.92 -11.10 -9.33
C PHE A 56 18.45 -11.37 -9.72
N SER A 57 17.50 -10.63 -9.16
CA SER A 57 16.06 -10.79 -9.47
C SER A 57 15.76 -10.51 -10.95
N ILE A 58 16.37 -9.46 -11.52
CA ILE A 58 16.23 -9.14 -12.94
C ILE A 58 16.83 -10.25 -13.80
N THR A 59 18.00 -10.75 -13.44
CA THR A 59 18.65 -11.86 -14.15
C THR A 59 17.80 -13.12 -14.14
N VAL A 60 17.26 -13.48 -12.97
CA VAL A 60 16.33 -14.62 -12.82
C VAL A 60 15.10 -14.41 -13.69
N PHE A 61 14.51 -13.21 -13.66
CA PHE A 61 13.34 -12.89 -14.48
C PHE A 61 13.64 -13.03 -15.97
N LEU A 62 14.73 -12.44 -16.47
CA LEU A 62 15.11 -12.51 -17.88
C LEU A 62 15.41 -13.94 -18.32
N SER A 63 16.12 -14.72 -17.48
CA SER A 63 16.40 -16.13 -17.76
C SER A 63 15.10 -16.96 -17.87
N ILE A 64 14.14 -16.70 -16.98
CA ILE A 64 12.83 -17.35 -17.01
C ILE A 64 12.06 -16.92 -18.28
N GLN A 65 12.07 -15.65 -18.67
CA GLN A 65 11.42 -15.20 -19.90
C GLN A 65 12.01 -15.85 -21.14
N PHE A 66 13.33 -16.06 -21.18
CA PHE A 66 13.97 -16.78 -22.28
C PHE A 66 13.49 -18.23 -22.38
N VAL A 67 13.43 -18.96 -21.26
CA VAL A 67 12.88 -20.34 -21.20
C VAL A 67 11.42 -20.36 -21.62
N ARG A 68 10.63 -19.41 -21.15
CA ARG A 68 9.20 -19.30 -21.49
C ARG A 68 8.98 -19.00 -22.96
N PHE A 69 9.80 -18.14 -23.57
CA PHE A 69 9.74 -17.87 -24.99
C PHE A 69 9.98 -19.13 -25.82
N ARG A 70 10.94 -19.97 -25.42
CA ARG A 70 11.17 -21.27 -26.05
C ARG A 70 9.95 -22.20 -25.92
N ILE A 71 9.43 -22.36 -24.71
CA ILE A 71 8.23 -23.19 -24.46
C ILE A 71 7.05 -22.68 -25.29
N TYR A 72 6.83 -21.36 -25.34
CA TYR A 72 5.76 -20.75 -26.10
C TYR A 72 5.94 -20.96 -27.62
N SER A 73 7.18 -20.83 -28.12
CA SER A 73 7.47 -21.10 -29.53
C SER A 73 7.24 -22.56 -29.93
N GLU A 74 7.48 -23.50 -29.03
CA GLU A 74 7.17 -24.93 -29.25
C GLU A 74 5.66 -25.18 -29.25
N ILE A 75 4.92 -24.56 -28.31
CA ILE A 75 3.45 -24.64 -28.28
C ILE A 75 2.83 -24.12 -29.57
N LEU A 76 3.35 -23.02 -30.11
CA LEU A 76 2.90 -22.46 -31.38
C LEU A 76 3.23 -23.35 -32.58
N LYS A 77 4.38 -24.02 -32.58
CA LYS A 77 4.78 -24.96 -33.64
C LYS A 77 3.93 -26.23 -33.64
N ASP A 78 3.64 -26.77 -32.45
CA ASP A 78 2.80 -27.97 -32.30
C ASP A 78 1.33 -27.77 -32.72
N ASN A 79 0.87 -26.53 -32.71
CA ASN A 79 -0.49 -26.16 -33.13
C ASN A 79 -0.62 -25.98 -34.65
N GLY A 80 0.27 -26.62 -35.42
CA GLY A 80 0.31 -26.56 -36.89
C GLY A 80 -1.07 -26.39 -37.52
N LEU A 81 -1.30 -25.16 -38.03
CA LEU A 81 -2.50 -24.67 -38.67
C LEU A 81 -3.68 -24.32 -37.75
N VAL A 82 -3.84 -23.06 -37.64
CA VAL A 82 -4.97 -22.22 -37.23
C VAL A 82 -6.30 -23.00 -37.14
N ARG A 83 -6.60 -23.51 -35.94
CA ARG A 83 -7.96 -23.90 -35.61
C ARG A 83 -8.73 -22.62 -35.26
N HIS A 84 -9.71 -22.26 -36.11
CA HIS A 84 -10.64 -21.14 -35.87
C HIS A 84 -11.91 -21.64 -35.15
N ASP A 85 -11.78 -22.50 -34.13
CA ASP A 85 -12.90 -22.94 -33.34
C ASP A 85 -13.08 -22.04 -32.08
N LEU A 86 -14.26 -22.09 -31.48
CA LEU A 86 -14.60 -21.32 -30.29
C LEU A 86 -13.61 -21.59 -29.15
N ALA A 87 -13.10 -22.82 -29.04
CA ALA A 87 -12.14 -23.22 -28.02
C ALA A 87 -10.81 -22.46 -28.17
N PHE A 88 -10.33 -22.29 -29.40
CA PHE A 88 -9.11 -21.51 -29.70
C PHE A 88 -9.26 -20.04 -29.27
N TYR A 89 -10.40 -19.41 -29.58
CA TYR A 89 -10.64 -18.02 -29.18
C TYR A 89 -10.74 -17.86 -27.67
N LEU A 90 -11.40 -18.79 -26.97
CA LEU A 90 -11.48 -18.79 -25.50
C LEU A 90 -10.10 -19.00 -24.85
N GLU A 91 -9.30 -19.96 -25.33
CA GLU A 91 -7.94 -20.19 -24.84
C GLU A 91 -7.07 -18.94 -25.03
N SER A 92 -7.15 -18.31 -26.20
CA SER A 92 -6.40 -17.09 -26.53
C SER A 92 -6.81 -15.93 -25.63
N ALA A 93 -8.11 -15.77 -25.38
CA ALA A 93 -8.61 -14.74 -24.48
C ALA A 93 -8.15 -14.95 -23.03
N ILE A 94 -8.24 -16.18 -22.52
CA ILE A 94 -7.75 -16.53 -21.20
C ILE A 94 -6.24 -16.27 -21.08
N PHE A 95 -5.46 -16.69 -22.09
CA PHE A 95 -4.02 -16.44 -22.12
C PHE A 95 -3.70 -14.94 -22.11
N ALA A 96 -4.40 -14.14 -22.89
CA ALA A 96 -4.22 -12.69 -22.92
C ALA A 96 -4.55 -12.05 -21.57
N ILE A 97 -5.62 -12.49 -20.90
CA ILE A 97 -5.98 -12.00 -19.56
C ILE A 97 -4.89 -12.36 -18.53
N LEU A 98 -4.39 -13.60 -18.55
CA LEU A 98 -3.34 -14.03 -17.63
C LEU A 98 -2.01 -13.33 -17.90
N LEU A 99 -1.67 -13.10 -19.17
CA LEU A 99 -0.49 -12.33 -19.55
C LEU A 99 -0.58 -10.87 -19.07
N LEU A 100 -1.75 -10.24 -19.26
CA LEU A 100 -1.99 -8.88 -18.74
C LEU A 100 -1.88 -8.84 -17.23
N ALA A 101 -2.49 -9.80 -16.52
CA ALA A 101 -2.38 -9.93 -15.07
C ALA A 101 -0.92 -10.07 -14.64
N GLU A 102 -0.14 -10.89 -15.34
CA GLU A 102 1.28 -11.07 -15.08
C GLU A 102 2.08 -9.78 -15.29
N LEU A 103 1.86 -9.08 -16.40
CA LEU A 103 2.55 -7.80 -16.70
C LEU A 103 2.27 -6.76 -15.62
N LEU A 104 1.04 -6.67 -15.12
CA LEU A 104 0.67 -5.78 -14.02
C LEU A 104 1.42 -6.15 -12.72
N VAL A 105 1.45 -7.43 -12.37
CA VAL A 105 2.13 -7.91 -11.15
C VAL A 105 3.64 -7.73 -11.25
N VAL A 106 4.25 -8.12 -12.35
CA VAL A 106 5.70 -8.00 -12.58
C VAL A 106 6.11 -6.53 -12.60
N GLY A 107 5.36 -5.68 -13.30
CA GLY A 107 5.61 -4.24 -13.33
C GLY A 107 5.58 -3.62 -11.95
N GLN A 108 4.59 -3.98 -11.13
CA GLN A 108 4.47 -3.52 -9.75
C GLN A 108 5.64 -4.00 -8.88
N LEU A 109 6.01 -5.28 -8.97
CA LEU A 109 7.11 -5.85 -8.19
C LEU A 109 8.47 -5.20 -8.55
N LEU A 110 8.76 -5.03 -9.84
CA LEU A 110 9.97 -4.35 -10.30
C LEU A 110 10.00 -2.89 -9.86
N GLY A 111 8.86 -2.19 -9.97
CA GLY A 111 8.73 -0.82 -9.49
C GLY A 111 8.97 -0.71 -7.98
N ASN A 112 8.35 -1.57 -7.19
CA ASN A 112 8.55 -1.62 -5.74
C ASN A 112 10.02 -1.89 -5.38
N MET A 113 10.68 -2.81 -6.09
CA MET A 113 12.11 -3.09 -5.89
C MET A 113 12.97 -1.87 -6.22
N PHE A 114 12.69 -1.18 -7.33
CA PHE A 114 13.42 0.01 -7.75
C PHE A 114 13.30 1.15 -6.73
N TYR A 115 12.08 1.46 -6.27
CA TYR A 115 11.88 2.53 -5.27
C TYR A 115 12.41 2.14 -3.90
N SER A 116 12.31 0.88 -3.49
CA SER A 116 12.98 0.38 -2.28
C SER A 116 14.50 0.49 -2.38
N TRP A 117 15.06 0.26 -3.56
CA TRP A 117 16.49 0.47 -3.81
C TRP A 117 16.88 1.95 -3.72
N LEU A 118 16.11 2.85 -4.30
CA LEU A 118 16.33 4.30 -4.17
C LEU A 118 16.26 4.74 -2.71
N SER A 119 15.27 4.25 -1.97
CA SER A 119 15.12 4.50 -0.53
C SER A 119 16.42 4.16 0.23
N VAL A 120 16.93 2.94 0.06
CA VAL A 120 18.14 2.50 0.77
C VAL A 120 19.41 3.17 0.26
N SER A 121 19.53 3.37 -1.06
CA SER A 121 20.78 3.79 -1.68
C SER A 121 20.97 5.31 -1.74
N ARG A 122 19.91 6.07 -1.88
CA ARG A 122 19.94 7.50 -2.20
C ARG A 122 19.24 8.39 -1.20
N TYR A 123 18.22 7.88 -0.47
CA TYR A 123 17.54 8.68 0.54
C TYR A 123 18.51 9.08 1.64
N ARG A 124 18.51 10.35 1.99
CA ARG A 124 19.32 10.92 3.06
C ARG A 124 18.39 11.49 4.13
N TYR A 125 18.78 11.28 5.37
CA TYR A 125 18.19 12.03 6.47
C TYR A 125 18.48 13.51 6.25
N ILE A 126 17.45 14.31 6.26
CA ILE A 126 17.58 15.76 6.13
C ILE A 126 17.69 16.31 7.55
N PRO A 127 18.84 16.88 7.92
CA PRO A 127 18.96 17.52 9.22
C PRO A 127 18.03 18.71 9.28
N ILE A 128 17.19 18.75 10.31
CA ILE A 128 16.31 19.89 10.59
C ILE A 128 17.19 20.98 11.15
N GLN A 129 17.21 22.12 10.48
CA GLN A 129 17.92 23.31 10.93
C GLN A 129 16.89 24.35 11.38
N PRO A 130 17.17 25.13 12.43
CA PRO A 130 16.30 26.24 12.81
C PRO A 130 16.24 27.27 11.65
N SER A 131 15.08 27.92 11.52
CA SER A 131 14.85 28.96 10.50
C SER A 131 15.92 30.05 10.57
N LYS A 132 16.39 30.50 9.41
CA LYS A 132 17.55 31.41 9.32
C LYS A 132 17.18 32.87 9.43
N SER A 133 15.98 33.34 9.07
CA SER A 133 15.69 34.78 9.08
C SER A 133 14.22 35.18 8.90
N THR A 134 13.38 34.39 8.28
CA THR A 134 11.98 34.74 8.01
C THR A 134 11.02 33.81 8.73
N THR A 135 9.92 34.34 9.22
CA THR A 135 8.86 33.55 9.83
C THR A 135 7.61 33.73 8.98
N PRO A 136 7.48 32.96 7.88
CA PRO A 136 6.31 33.09 7.01
C PRO A 136 5.02 32.70 7.75
N SER A 137 3.88 33.21 7.29
CA SER A 137 2.58 32.90 7.89
C SER A 137 2.11 31.52 7.48
N VAL A 138 1.65 30.73 8.45
CA VAL A 138 1.17 29.35 8.26
C VAL A 138 -0.25 29.21 8.77
N ALA A 139 -1.13 28.57 8.00
CA ALA A 139 -2.43 28.13 8.47
C ALA A 139 -2.44 26.60 8.67
N ALA A 140 -2.73 26.15 9.89
CA ALA A 140 -2.99 24.75 10.19
C ALA A 140 -4.49 24.45 10.01
N LEU A 141 -4.83 23.62 9.04
CA LEU A 141 -6.21 23.34 8.63
C LEU A 141 -6.62 21.93 9.05
N VAL A 142 -7.75 21.83 9.75
CA VAL A 142 -8.29 20.58 10.29
C VAL A 142 -9.73 20.38 9.82
N PRO A 143 -9.95 19.77 8.65
CA PRO A 143 -11.30 19.45 8.22
C PRO A 143 -11.91 18.37 9.11
N THR A 144 -13.08 18.64 9.67
CA THR A 144 -13.87 17.72 10.48
C THR A 144 -15.26 17.51 9.89
N CYS A 145 -15.80 16.31 10.06
CA CYS A 145 -17.14 15.94 9.60
C CYS A 145 -17.63 14.77 10.45
N ASP A 146 -18.64 15.01 11.29
CA ASP A 146 -19.25 13.99 12.16
C ASP A 146 -18.23 13.17 12.97
N GLU A 147 -17.11 13.79 13.41
CA GLU A 147 -16.06 13.12 14.18
C GLU A 147 -16.49 12.97 15.64
N ASP A 148 -16.02 11.92 16.29
CA ASP A 148 -16.23 11.71 17.72
C ASP A 148 -15.59 12.86 18.52
N PRO A 149 -16.35 13.54 19.40
CA PRO A 149 -15.85 14.70 20.15
C PRO A 149 -14.59 14.39 20.98
N ALA A 150 -14.44 13.20 21.51
CA ALA A 150 -13.26 12.81 22.29
C ALA A 150 -12.02 12.61 21.41
N ILE A 151 -12.20 12.20 20.15
CA ILE A 151 -11.11 12.10 19.16
C ILE A 151 -10.73 13.51 18.71
N LEU A 152 -11.72 14.33 18.35
CA LEU A 152 -11.50 15.70 17.90
C LEU A 152 -10.82 16.54 18.99
N GLU A 153 -11.21 16.38 20.26
CA GLU A 153 -10.59 17.11 21.40
C GLU A 153 -9.09 16.82 21.50
N ARG A 154 -8.68 15.56 21.37
CA ARG A 154 -7.24 15.20 21.41
C ARG A 154 -6.46 15.85 20.27
N SER A 155 -7.04 15.92 19.08
CA SER A 155 -6.45 16.59 17.93
C SER A 155 -6.32 18.10 18.16
N ILE A 156 -7.42 18.79 18.46
CA ILE A 156 -7.45 20.24 18.69
C ILE A 156 -6.49 20.64 19.84
N ARG A 157 -6.47 19.85 20.91
CA ARG A 157 -5.54 20.08 22.04
C ARG A 157 -4.08 20.01 21.63
N SER A 158 -3.70 19.06 20.74
CA SER A 158 -2.32 19.00 20.26
C SER A 158 -1.99 20.17 19.32
N LEU A 159 -2.92 20.56 18.48
CA LEU A 159 -2.76 21.65 17.53
C LEU A 159 -2.69 23.03 18.20
N SER A 160 -3.37 23.20 19.36
CA SER A 160 -3.26 24.44 20.15
C SER A 160 -1.90 24.64 20.82
N ARG A 161 -1.05 23.59 20.82
CA ARG A 161 0.32 23.61 21.37
C ARG A 161 1.41 23.80 20.33
N LEU A 162 1.05 23.85 19.03
CA LEU A 162 2.04 24.01 17.98
C LEU A 162 2.88 25.26 18.21
N ASP A 163 4.20 25.09 18.29
CA ASP A 163 5.16 26.13 18.57
C ASP A 163 5.64 26.79 17.26
N TYR A 164 4.87 27.81 16.83
CA TYR A 164 5.25 28.61 15.66
C TYR A 164 4.68 30.05 15.76
N PRO A 165 5.52 31.11 15.60
CA PRO A 165 5.11 32.50 15.94
C PRO A 165 3.98 33.06 15.09
N ARG A 166 3.92 32.73 13.78
CA ARG A 166 2.89 33.22 12.84
C ARG A 166 1.98 32.10 12.38
N LEU A 167 1.36 31.41 13.35
CA LEU A 167 0.45 30.28 13.11
C LEU A 167 -1.00 30.68 13.34
N LYS A 168 -1.87 30.35 12.40
CA LYS A 168 -3.32 30.40 12.53
C LYS A 168 -3.87 28.96 12.46
N THR A 169 -4.39 28.44 13.55
CA THR A 169 -5.03 27.11 13.57
C THR A 169 -6.53 27.26 13.31
N LEU A 170 -7.06 26.51 12.34
CA LEU A 170 -8.43 26.62 11.88
C LEU A 170 -9.09 25.25 11.74
N VAL A 171 -10.13 25.01 12.51
CA VAL A 171 -11.03 23.87 12.33
C VAL A 171 -12.02 24.20 11.22
N ILE A 172 -12.12 23.32 10.23
CA ILE A 172 -13.05 23.46 9.11
C ILE A 172 -14.23 22.52 9.38
N GLU A 173 -15.32 23.10 9.88
CA GLU A 173 -16.49 22.35 10.32
C GLU A 173 -17.42 22.08 9.14
N ASN A 174 -17.67 20.79 8.87
CA ASN A 174 -18.48 20.28 7.76
C ASN A 174 -19.42 19.14 8.18
N SER A 175 -19.76 19.06 9.48
CA SER A 175 -20.61 18.01 10.02
C SER A 175 -22.06 18.15 9.57
N ARG A 176 -22.73 17.01 9.46
CA ARG A 176 -24.18 16.90 9.20
C ARG A 176 -24.96 16.78 10.49
N ASP A 177 -24.32 16.18 11.51
CA ASP A 177 -24.90 16.04 12.84
C ASP A 177 -24.77 17.35 13.61
N PRO A 178 -25.90 18.00 13.99
CA PRO A 178 -25.85 19.23 14.78
C PRO A 178 -25.13 19.08 16.12
N ALA A 179 -25.17 17.88 16.74
CA ALA A 179 -24.48 17.63 18.00
C ALA A 179 -22.96 17.59 17.81
N ALA A 180 -22.47 16.96 16.73
CA ALA A 180 -21.04 16.95 16.38
C ALA A 180 -20.57 18.37 16.05
N LYS A 181 -21.35 19.16 15.31
CA LYS A 181 -21.06 20.55 14.98
C LYS A 181 -20.93 21.41 16.24
N GLU A 182 -21.91 21.35 17.16
CA GLU A 182 -21.87 22.10 18.42
C GLU A 182 -20.67 21.71 19.27
N ALA A 183 -20.35 20.40 19.34
CA ALA A 183 -19.17 19.91 20.06
C ALA A 183 -17.88 20.49 19.48
N ALA A 184 -17.75 20.57 18.14
CA ALA A 184 -16.58 21.14 17.49
C ALA A 184 -16.41 22.63 17.83
N HIS A 185 -17.51 23.41 17.85
CA HIS A 185 -17.50 24.82 18.25
C HIS A 185 -17.08 25.01 19.72
N GLN A 186 -17.61 24.18 20.62
CA GLN A 186 -17.25 24.22 22.03
C GLN A 186 -15.77 23.89 22.26
N LEU A 187 -15.24 22.89 21.55
CA LEU A 187 -13.83 22.51 21.62
C LEU A 187 -12.92 23.59 21.05
N ALA A 188 -13.25 24.15 19.89
CA ALA A 188 -12.48 25.25 19.30
C ALA A 188 -12.40 26.44 20.26
N LYS A 189 -13.52 26.84 20.86
CA LYS A 189 -13.57 27.90 21.86
C LYS A 189 -12.74 27.56 23.10
N ARG A 190 -12.83 26.33 23.63
CA ARG A 190 -12.08 25.88 24.81
C ARG A 190 -10.58 25.99 24.63
N TYR A 191 -10.07 25.62 23.46
CA TYR A 191 -8.64 25.59 23.17
C TYR A 191 -8.12 26.84 22.43
N GLY A 192 -8.98 27.84 22.17
CA GLY A 192 -8.59 29.09 21.54
C GLY A 192 -8.16 28.93 20.06
N VAL A 193 -8.68 27.93 19.36
CA VAL A 193 -8.45 27.75 17.92
C VAL A 193 -9.60 28.34 17.11
N GLY A 194 -9.31 28.82 15.90
CA GLY A 194 -10.33 29.30 14.98
C GLY A 194 -11.23 28.18 14.47
N ILE A 195 -12.48 28.51 14.15
CA ILE A 195 -13.42 27.57 13.51
C ILE A 195 -14.17 28.28 12.39
N VAL A 196 -14.34 27.58 11.28
CA VAL A 196 -15.08 28.05 10.12
C VAL A 196 -16.08 26.99 9.71
N ASP A 197 -17.35 27.39 9.65
CA ASP A 197 -18.40 26.56 9.09
C ASP A 197 -18.34 26.63 7.57
N VAL A 198 -18.26 25.49 6.95
CA VAL A 198 -18.44 25.37 5.51
C VAL A 198 -19.74 24.64 5.22
N GLU A 199 -20.50 25.13 4.24
CA GLU A 199 -21.67 24.38 3.79
C GLU A 199 -21.25 22.97 3.37
N ASN A 200 -22.03 21.97 3.76
CA ASN A 200 -21.75 20.55 3.46
C ASN A 200 -21.66 20.33 1.94
N ARG A 201 -20.46 20.54 1.40
CA ARG A 201 -20.13 20.38 -0.03
C ARG A 201 -19.70 18.98 -0.41
N GLY A 202 -19.88 18.04 0.51
CA GLY A 202 -19.74 16.62 0.21
C GLY A 202 -18.32 16.05 0.18
N THR A 203 -17.21 16.82 0.16
CA THR A 203 -15.84 16.28 0.10
C THR A 203 -14.85 17.07 0.97
N LYS A 204 -13.76 16.40 1.39
CA LYS A 204 -12.65 17.06 2.09
C LYS A 204 -12.03 18.15 1.23
N ALA A 205 -11.81 17.88 -0.06
CA ALA A 205 -11.27 18.84 -1.01
C ALA A 205 -12.14 20.11 -1.10
N SER A 206 -13.46 19.96 -1.19
CA SER A 206 -14.37 21.11 -1.28
C SER A 206 -14.41 21.92 0.03
N ALA A 207 -14.28 21.26 1.18
CA ALA A 207 -14.16 21.95 2.47
C ALA A 207 -12.85 22.74 2.57
N LEU A 208 -11.73 22.12 2.18
CA LEU A 208 -10.41 22.80 2.15
C LEU A 208 -10.38 23.97 1.17
N ASN A 209 -10.97 23.84 -0.04
CA ASN A 209 -11.06 24.94 -1.00
C ASN A 209 -11.93 26.09 -0.47
N ALA A 210 -13.03 25.79 0.22
CA ALA A 210 -13.88 26.82 0.82
C ALA A 210 -13.16 27.57 1.95
N ALA A 211 -12.41 26.83 2.79
CA ALA A 211 -11.64 27.44 3.87
C ALA A 211 -10.47 28.30 3.35
N GLU A 212 -9.82 27.87 2.26
CA GLU A 212 -8.71 28.62 1.66
C GLU A 212 -9.12 30.03 1.23
N LEU A 213 -10.34 30.21 0.74
CA LEU A 213 -10.89 31.51 0.35
C LEU A 213 -11.12 32.48 1.54
N LEU A 214 -11.12 31.95 2.76
CA LEU A 214 -11.34 32.72 4.00
C LEU A 214 -10.03 33.04 4.74
N LEU A 215 -8.90 32.56 4.20
CA LEU A 215 -7.59 32.83 4.78
C LEU A 215 -7.08 34.24 4.38
N ASP A 216 -6.37 34.84 5.29
CA ASP A 216 -5.69 36.11 5.03
C ASP A 216 -4.68 35.98 3.88
N ASP A 217 -4.47 37.07 3.13
CA ASP A 217 -3.59 37.06 1.94
C ASP A 217 -2.12 36.80 2.28
N ASP A 218 -1.70 37.08 3.52
CA ASP A 218 -0.33 36.93 4.01
C ASP A 218 0.01 35.48 4.35
N VAL A 219 -0.97 34.55 4.33
CA VAL A 219 -0.73 33.10 4.58
C VAL A 219 0.03 32.52 3.40
N GLU A 220 1.24 32.04 3.65
CA GLU A 220 2.13 31.49 2.63
C GLU A 220 2.09 29.95 2.56
N TYR A 221 1.83 29.29 3.69
CA TYR A 221 1.84 27.83 3.79
C TYR A 221 0.58 27.31 4.48
N LEU A 222 0.15 26.12 4.04
CA LEU A 222 -0.96 25.38 4.64
C LEU A 222 -0.43 24.08 5.22
N ALA A 223 -0.67 23.84 6.50
CA ALA A 223 -0.40 22.57 7.18
C ALA A 223 -1.73 21.81 7.33
N ILE A 224 -1.82 20.60 6.78
CA ILE A 224 -3.07 19.84 6.69
C ILE A 224 -3.03 18.65 7.65
N PHE A 225 -4.06 18.57 8.50
CA PHE A 225 -4.21 17.51 9.49
C PHE A 225 -5.62 16.93 9.44
N ASP A 226 -5.73 15.59 9.54
CA ASP A 226 -7.04 14.98 9.77
C ASP A 226 -7.49 15.20 11.23
N ALA A 227 -8.79 15.20 11.46
CA ALA A 227 -9.41 15.48 12.75
C ALA A 227 -9.04 14.49 13.89
N ASP A 228 -8.33 13.41 13.58
CA ASP A 228 -7.86 12.41 14.54
C ASP A 228 -6.36 12.43 14.81
N GLN A 229 -5.63 13.38 14.24
CA GLN A 229 -4.19 13.45 14.36
C GLN A 229 -3.79 14.16 15.66
N ARG A 230 -2.89 13.54 16.42
CA ARG A 230 -2.12 14.20 17.48
C ARG A 230 -0.79 14.64 16.90
N VAL A 231 -0.51 15.92 16.94
CA VAL A 231 0.64 16.53 16.26
C VAL A 231 1.68 16.94 17.29
N GLU A 232 2.95 16.73 16.96
CA GLU A 232 4.10 17.18 17.75
C GLU A 232 4.28 18.70 17.60
N ASP A 233 4.52 19.38 18.71
CA ASP A 233 4.54 20.86 18.81
C ASP A 233 5.50 21.52 17.81
N ARG A 234 6.62 20.86 17.48
CA ARG A 234 7.67 21.39 16.62
C ARG A 234 7.52 21.08 15.13
N MET A 235 6.44 20.44 14.70
CA MET A 235 6.32 20.01 13.29
C MET A 235 6.48 21.19 12.31
N ILE A 236 5.82 22.31 12.55
CA ILE A 236 5.85 23.45 11.64
C ILE A 236 7.21 24.13 11.68
N SER A 237 7.74 24.41 12.86
CA SER A 237 9.04 25.05 13.03
C SER A 237 10.20 24.22 12.45
N ASP A 238 10.09 22.90 12.48
CA ASP A 238 11.07 21.99 11.90
C ASP A 238 10.99 21.89 10.35
N LEU A 239 9.80 22.04 9.77
CA LEU A 239 9.60 21.79 8.34
C LEU A 239 9.63 23.05 7.46
N ILE A 240 9.24 24.21 7.95
CA ILE A 240 9.22 25.46 7.18
C ILE A 240 10.60 25.83 6.61
N PRO A 241 11.72 25.67 7.32
CA PRO A 241 13.05 25.96 6.77
C PRO A 241 13.38 25.20 5.48
N LEU A 242 12.79 24.02 5.26
CA LEU A 242 13.01 23.22 4.04
C LEU A 242 12.48 23.92 2.79
N PHE A 243 11.42 24.72 2.92
CA PHE A 243 10.85 25.49 1.83
C PHE A 243 11.64 26.77 1.52
N GLU A 244 12.34 27.32 2.52
CA GLU A 244 13.23 28.46 2.34
C GLU A 244 14.48 28.06 1.55
N ASP A 245 14.97 26.84 1.78
CA ASP A 245 16.15 26.30 1.09
C ASP A 245 15.85 25.85 -0.36
N ASP A 246 14.60 25.54 -0.69
CA ASP A 246 14.18 25.12 -2.04
C ASP A 246 12.91 25.82 -2.51
N PRO A 247 13.02 26.92 -3.28
CA PRO A 247 11.86 27.64 -3.82
C PRO A 247 10.98 26.82 -4.76
N ALA A 248 11.48 25.72 -5.33
CA ALA A 248 10.72 24.79 -6.17
C ALA A 248 9.99 23.71 -5.36
N LEU A 249 10.18 23.68 -4.04
CA LEU A 249 9.50 22.74 -3.15
C LEU A 249 8.04 23.17 -2.96
N GLY A 250 7.11 22.36 -3.48
CA GLY A 250 5.67 22.61 -3.37
C GLY A 250 5.09 22.08 -2.05
N TRP A 251 5.52 20.90 -1.60
CA TRP A 251 5.07 20.34 -0.33
C TRP A 251 6.08 19.39 0.31
N VAL A 252 5.91 19.21 1.62
CA VAL A 252 6.65 18.27 2.46
C VAL A 252 5.66 17.35 3.15
N GLN A 253 5.75 16.05 2.89
CA GLN A 253 4.98 14.99 3.54
C GLN A 253 5.80 14.38 4.68
N THR A 254 5.20 14.14 5.84
CA THR A 254 5.83 13.40 6.94
C THR A 254 5.22 12.00 7.09
N ALA A 255 5.89 11.11 7.83
CA ALA A 255 5.35 9.80 8.13
C ALA A 255 4.10 9.94 9.01
N GLN A 256 3.09 9.11 8.74
CA GLN A 256 1.92 8.96 9.59
C GLN A 256 2.06 7.69 10.42
N LEU A 257 2.00 7.81 11.73
CA LEU A 257 1.87 6.69 12.64
C LEU A 257 0.39 6.50 13.04
N TYR A 258 0.06 5.28 13.41
CA TYR A 258 -1.21 4.98 14.07
C TYR A 258 -0.95 4.58 15.51
N ASP A 259 -1.90 4.89 16.40
CA ASP A 259 -1.88 4.38 17.77
C ASP A 259 -1.74 2.86 17.72
N ALA A 260 -0.59 2.35 18.13
CA ALA A 260 -0.26 0.92 18.08
C ALA A 260 -0.95 0.15 19.22
N ASP A 261 -2.05 0.69 19.78
CA ASP A 261 -2.71 0.14 20.94
C ASP A 261 -3.30 -1.24 20.68
N ALA A 262 -2.76 -2.16 21.43
CA ALA A 262 -3.38 -3.32 22.04
C ALA A 262 -3.89 -4.46 21.15
N THR A 263 -4.08 -4.31 19.82
CA THR A 263 -4.62 -5.41 19.01
C THR A 263 -3.68 -5.83 17.87
N PRO A 264 -3.63 -7.12 17.52
CA PRO A 264 -2.89 -7.58 16.34
C PRO A 264 -3.30 -6.85 15.05
N LEU A 265 -4.57 -6.45 14.94
CA LEU A 265 -5.08 -5.70 13.79
C LEU A 265 -4.45 -4.30 13.71
N ASN A 266 -4.43 -3.54 14.82
CA ASN A 266 -3.85 -2.19 14.84
C ASN A 266 -2.35 -2.25 14.54
N CYS A 267 -1.65 -3.25 15.08
CA CYS A 267 -0.25 -3.50 14.77
C CYS A 267 -0.05 -3.76 13.27
N ALA A 268 -0.86 -4.63 12.66
CA ALA A 268 -0.77 -4.92 11.24
C ALA A 268 -1.07 -3.69 10.38
N ILE A 269 -2.06 -2.87 10.73
CA ILE A 269 -2.42 -1.63 10.02
C ILE A 269 -1.26 -0.64 10.10
N SER A 270 -0.73 -0.38 11.29
CA SER A 270 0.41 0.53 11.49
C SER A 270 1.64 0.08 10.70
N GLN A 271 1.98 -1.20 10.74
CA GLN A 271 3.13 -1.75 10.00
C GLN A 271 2.92 -1.72 8.48
N THR A 272 1.66 -1.84 8.00
CA THR A 272 1.35 -1.70 6.56
C THR A 272 1.63 -0.27 6.10
N ALA A 273 1.25 0.73 6.89
CA ALA A 273 1.56 2.13 6.60
C ALA A 273 3.07 2.38 6.57
N MET A 274 3.81 1.90 7.58
CA MET A 274 5.27 2.03 7.65
C MET A 274 5.98 1.35 6.48
N GLN A 275 5.48 0.20 6.00
CA GLN A 275 6.02 -0.45 4.81
C GLN A 275 5.95 0.46 3.58
N SER A 276 4.82 1.16 3.39
CA SER A 276 4.67 2.13 2.29
C SER A 276 5.62 3.32 2.46
N TYR A 277 5.71 3.88 3.65
CA TYR A 277 6.57 5.03 3.94
C TYR A 277 8.05 4.70 3.79
N ASP A 278 8.53 3.64 4.42
CA ASP A 278 9.95 3.29 4.48
C ASP A 278 10.50 2.66 3.19
N ASN A 279 9.64 2.18 2.29
CA ASN A 279 10.10 1.58 1.04
C ASN A 279 9.80 2.44 -0.18
N LEU A 280 8.59 2.99 -0.27
CA LEU A 280 8.16 3.67 -1.49
C LEU A 280 8.30 5.19 -1.37
N MET A 281 7.81 5.81 -0.30
CA MET A 281 7.81 7.26 -0.17
C MET A 281 9.21 7.85 -0.08
N GLU A 282 10.14 7.19 0.61
CA GLU A 282 11.54 7.62 0.59
C GLU A 282 12.12 7.53 -0.83
N GLY A 283 11.82 6.44 -1.56
CA GLY A 283 12.26 6.27 -2.95
C GLY A 283 11.68 7.33 -3.89
N PHE A 284 10.41 7.65 -3.75
CA PHE A 284 9.77 8.74 -4.51
C PHE A 284 10.37 10.10 -4.15
N SER A 285 10.65 10.34 -2.87
CA SER A 285 11.26 11.58 -2.38
C SER A 285 12.62 11.84 -3.00
N VAL A 286 13.44 10.81 -3.19
CA VAL A 286 14.76 10.92 -3.87
C VAL A 286 14.63 11.54 -5.27
N LEU A 287 13.51 11.28 -5.94
CA LEU A 287 13.23 11.80 -7.29
C LEU A 287 12.38 13.09 -7.26
N GLY A 288 12.06 13.60 -6.08
CA GLY A 288 11.19 14.77 -5.89
C GLY A 288 9.74 14.51 -6.30
N CYS A 289 9.25 13.27 -6.14
CA CYS A 289 7.90 12.84 -6.51
C CYS A 289 7.16 12.12 -5.37
N ALA A 290 7.43 12.46 -4.11
CA ALA A 290 6.65 11.99 -2.98
C ALA A 290 5.20 12.49 -3.06
N PHE A 291 4.21 11.64 -2.70
CA PHE A 291 2.80 12.01 -2.77
C PHE A 291 2.32 12.62 -1.45
N CYS A 292 1.25 13.43 -1.50
CA CYS A 292 0.46 13.71 -0.31
C CYS A 292 -0.38 12.47 0.05
N TYR A 293 -0.43 12.14 1.33
CA TYR A 293 -1.29 11.06 1.88
C TYR A 293 -2.50 11.61 2.62
N GLY A 294 -2.92 12.83 2.28
CA GLY A 294 -4.12 13.47 2.78
C GLY A 294 -3.95 14.17 4.14
N THR A 295 -2.93 13.84 4.92
CA THR A 295 -2.70 14.42 6.25
C THR A 295 -1.20 14.53 6.57
N ASN A 296 -0.86 15.31 7.61
CA ASN A 296 0.50 15.44 8.14
C ASN A 296 1.50 15.94 7.10
N PHE A 297 1.13 16.96 6.35
CA PHE A 297 2.00 17.61 5.37
C PHE A 297 1.83 19.13 5.37
N ILE A 298 2.85 19.82 4.90
CA ILE A 298 2.82 21.26 4.66
C ILE A 298 2.93 21.49 3.16
N ILE A 299 2.10 22.37 2.62
CA ILE A 299 2.08 22.75 1.21
C ILE A 299 2.26 24.25 1.06
N ARG A 300 3.02 24.69 0.07
CA ARG A 300 3.12 26.09 -0.33
C ARG A 300 1.80 26.53 -0.96
N ARG A 301 1.13 27.54 -0.38
CA ARG A 301 -0.19 28.01 -0.83
C ARG A 301 -0.16 28.44 -2.30
N ARG A 302 0.88 29.17 -2.73
CA ARG A 302 1.07 29.57 -4.13
C ARG A 302 1.07 28.37 -5.08
N ALA A 303 1.70 27.25 -4.71
CA ALA A 303 1.73 26.06 -5.55
C ALA A 303 0.32 25.48 -5.73
N LEU A 304 -0.47 25.45 -4.66
CA LEU A 304 -1.85 24.98 -4.71
C LEU A 304 -2.73 25.90 -5.59
N GLN A 305 -2.60 27.21 -5.44
CA GLN A 305 -3.33 28.20 -6.24
C GLN A 305 -3.00 28.10 -7.74
N GLU A 306 -1.73 27.88 -8.08
CA GLU A 306 -1.28 27.71 -9.47
C GLU A 306 -1.97 26.54 -10.19
N VAL A 307 -2.33 25.48 -9.48
CA VAL A 307 -3.02 24.33 -10.05
C VAL A 307 -4.54 24.39 -9.91
N GLY A 308 -5.08 25.48 -9.35
CA GLY A 308 -6.52 25.71 -9.22
C GLY A 308 -7.16 25.16 -7.95
N GLY A 309 -6.36 24.84 -6.91
CA GLY A 309 -6.85 24.32 -5.62
C GLY A 309 -6.83 22.80 -5.50
N TRP A 310 -7.49 22.30 -4.47
CA TRP A 310 -7.60 20.89 -4.19
C TRP A 310 -8.50 20.19 -5.21
N ASP A 311 -8.02 19.07 -5.77
CA ASP A 311 -8.75 18.24 -6.74
C ASP A 311 -9.32 19.01 -7.95
N ALA A 312 -8.63 20.10 -8.36
CA ALA A 312 -9.08 21.05 -9.39
C ALA A 312 -9.39 20.41 -10.75
N ASP A 313 -8.82 19.24 -11.03
CA ASP A 313 -9.00 18.50 -12.29
C ASP A 313 -10.24 17.58 -12.26
N GLY A 314 -11.12 17.75 -11.24
CA GLY A 314 -12.32 16.92 -11.08
C GLY A 314 -11.98 15.45 -10.92
N GLY A 315 -11.06 15.16 -10.00
CA GLY A 315 -10.72 13.80 -9.61
C GLY A 315 -11.91 13.07 -8.97
N THR A 316 -11.63 12.02 -8.21
CA THR A 316 -12.70 11.20 -7.64
C THR A 316 -13.29 11.76 -6.35
N ALA A 317 -12.72 12.83 -5.81
CA ALA A 317 -13.00 13.29 -4.44
C ALA A 317 -12.71 12.21 -3.34
N LEU A 318 -12.23 11.04 -3.75
CA LEU A 318 -11.92 9.89 -2.87
C LEU A 318 -10.43 9.80 -2.55
N THR A 319 -9.58 10.35 -3.44
CA THR A 319 -8.11 10.41 -3.35
C THR A 319 -7.64 11.76 -3.89
N GLU A 320 -8.23 12.82 -3.34
CA GLU A 320 -7.94 14.22 -3.69
C GLU A 320 -6.48 14.58 -3.48
N ASP A 321 -5.85 13.96 -2.51
CA ASP A 321 -4.45 14.11 -2.14
C ASP A 321 -3.49 13.66 -3.26
N ILE A 322 -3.67 12.44 -3.78
CA ILE A 322 -2.86 11.94 -4.90
C ILE A 322 -3.17 12.71 -6.17
N SER A 323 -4.45 13.07 -6.41
CA SER A 323 -4.87 13.87 -7.56
C SER A 323 -4.19 15.24 -7.55
N THR A 324 -4.26 15.96 -6.44
CA THR A 324 -3.61 17.27 -6.27
C THR A 324 -2.09 17.16 -6.40
N SER A 325 -1.46 16.14 -5.77
CA SER A 325 -0.03 15.87 -5.94
C SER A 325 0.37 15.69 -7.40
N PHE A 326 -0.46 15.01 -8.19
CA PHE A 326 -0.21 14.82 -9.62
C PHE A 326 -0.27 16.14 -10.40
N LEU A 327 -1.23 17.00 -10.11
CA LEU A 327 -1.33 18.33 -10.73
C LEU A 327 -0.11 19.20 -10.41
N LEU A 328 0.29 19.24 -9.15
CA LEU A 328 1.46 19.97 -8.67
C LEU A 328 2.75 19.50 -9.35
N HIS A 329 2.96 18.19 -9.43
CA HIS A 329 4.12 17.63 -10.11
C HIS A 329 4.12 17.92 -11.62
N ARG A 330 2.95 17.95 -12.26
CA ARG A 330 2.82 18.36 -13.68
C ARG A 330 3.12 19.82 -13.89
N ALA A 331 2.79 20.69 -12.94
CA ALA A 331 3.15 22.11 -12.94
C ALA A 331 4.65 22.33 -12.69
N GLY A 332 5.41 21.30 -12.33
CA GLY A 332 6.86 21.38 -12.15
C GLY A 332 7.31 21.47 -10.69
N TRP A 333 6.38 21.55 -9.74
CA TRP A 333 6.69 21.57 -8.31
C TRP A 333 7.34 20.25 -7.86
N ARG A 334 8.26 20.36 -6.92
CA ARG A 334 8.93 19.22 -6.28
C ARG A 334 8.29 18.92 -4.94
N SER A 335 8.48 17.70 -4.48
CA SER A 335 8.02 17.26 -3.17
C SER A 335 9.12 16.57 -2.40
N LEU A 336 8.98 16.57 -1.09
CA LEU A 336 9.90 15.95 -0.17
C LEU A 336 9.13 15.08 0.81
N TYR A 337 9.70 13.93 1.17
CA TYR A 337 9.21 13.11 2.26
C TYR A 337 10.22 13.14 3.41
N ILE A 338 9.73 13.38 4.61
CA ILE A 338 10.51 13.34 5.86
C ILE A 338 10.10 12.11 6.65
N ARG A 339 11.06 11.24 6.93
CA ARG A 339 10.83 9.98 7.63
C ARG A 339 10.35 10.16 9.08
N ARG A 340 10.70 11.28 9.73
CA ARG A 340 10.23 11.58 11.08
C ARG A 340 8.70 11.67 11.09
N ALA A 341 8.08 10.92 11.99
CA ALA A 341 6.66 11.03 12.23
C ALA A 341 6.41 12.14 13.25
N TYR A 342 5.74 13.19 12.82
CA TYR A 342 5.33 14.30 13.67
C TYR A 342 3.89 14.20 14.13
N ALA A 343 3.18 13.19 13.66
CA ALA A 343 1.78 13.03 14.02
C ALA A 343 1.39 11.56 14.14
N GLN A 344 0.39 11.32 14.97
CA GLN A 344 -0.15 10.00 15.25
C GLN A 344 -1.67 10.03 15.18
N GLY A 345 -2.24 9.22 14.31
CA GLY A 345 -3.68 9.10 14.10
C GLY A 345 -4.30 7.85 14.71
N VAL A 346 -5.61 7.75 14.66
CA VAL A 346 -6.36 6.60 15.17
C VAL A 346 -6.56 5.55 14.08
N ALA A 347 -6.10 4.33 14.33
CA ALA A 347 -6.30 3.21 13.40
C ALA A 347 -7.78 2.80 13.34
N PRO A 348 -8.28 2.31 12.19
CA PRO A 348 -9.59 1.71 12.11
C PRO A 348 -9.80 0.62 13.18
N PRO A 349 -10.89 0.69 13.99
CA PRO A 349 -11.06 -0.18 15.15
C PRO A 349 -11.44 -1.61 14.80
N THR A 350 -11.92 -1.86 13.58
CA THR A 350 -12.36 -3.17 13.13
C THR A 350 -11.87 -3.47 11.71
N LEU A 351 -11.81 -4.76 11.39
CA LEU A 351 -11.39 -5.21 10.05
C LEU A 351 -12.35 -4.69 8.96
N GLU A 352 -13.65 -4.61 9.25
CA GLU A 352 -14.64 -4.05 8.32
C GLU A 352 -14.46 -2.54 8.10
N ALA A 353 -14.10 -1.79 9.14
CA ALA A 353 -13.79 -0.36 9.01
C ALA A 353 -12.54 -0.17 8.14
N PHE A 354 -11.51 -0.99 8.37
CA PHE A 354 -10.31 -1.03 7.53
C PHE A 354 -10.65 -1.38 6.07
N TRP A 355 -11.46 -2.43 5.81
CA TRP A 355 -11.85 -2.80 4.45
C TRP A 355 -12.67 -1.72 3.74
N ARG A 356 -13.54 -0.99 4.45
CA ARG A 356 -14.25 0.16 3.86
C ARG A 356 -13.29 1.27 3.42
N GLN A 357 -12.31 1.58 4.26
CA GLN A 357 -11.26 2.55 3.95
C GLN A 357 -10.45 2.09 2.73
N GLN A 358 -9.98 0.85 2.73
CA GLN A 358 -9.20 0.28 1.65
C GLN A 358 -9.97 0.20 0.31
N ARG A 359 -11.26 -0.15 0.35
CA ARG A 359 -12.12 -0.12 -0.84
C ARG A 359 -12.23 1.29 -1.41
N ARG A 360 -12.40 2.30 -0.56
CA ARG A 360 -12.45 3.71 -0.98
C ARG A 360 -11.15 4.12 -1.68
N TRP A 361 -10.01 3.82 -1.08
CA TRP A 361 -8.70 4.10 -1.66
C TRP A 361 -8.47 3.35 -2.98
N ALA A 362 -8.84 2.09 -3.04
CA ALA A 362 -8.74 1.30 -4.26
C ALA A 362 -9.60 1.88 -5.40
N THR A 363 -10.83 2.33 -5.10
CA THR A 363 -11.71 2.97 -6.08
C THR A 363 -11.09 4.26 -6.62
N GLY A 364 -10.68 5.17 -5.74
CA GLY A 364 -10.11 6.46 -6.12
C GLY A 364 -8.81 6.32 -6.90
N THR A 365 -7.88 5.51 -6.39
CA THR A 365 -6.57 5.29 -7.03
C THR A 365 -6.73 4.63 -8.41
N THR A 366 -7.63 3.66 -8.56
CA THR A 366 -7.88 2.99 -9.86
C THR A 366 -8.50 3.95 -10.86
N TYR A 367 -9.42 4.81 -10.43
CA TYR A 367 -9.98 5.85 -11.30
C TYR A 367 -8.90 6.82 -11.78
N LEU A 368 -8.00 7.25 -10.88
CA LEU A 368 -6.86 8.08 -11.25
C LEU A 368 -5.89 7.35 -12.20
N LEU A 369 -5.74 6.02 -12.07
CA LEU A 369 -4.97 5.23 -13.04
C LEU A 369 -5.56 5.35 -14.45
N PHE A 370 -6.88 5.21 -14.60
CA PHE A 370 -7.52 5.34 -15.92
C PHE A 370 -7.35 6.75 -16.49
N LYS A 371 -7.45 7.79 -15.67
CA LYS A 371 -7.20 9.16 -16.04
C LYS A 371 -5.74 9.37 -16.46
N PHE A 372 -4.79 8.84 -15.69
CA PHE A 372 -3.36 8.87 -16.00
C PHE A 372 -3.06 8.19 -17.33
N LEU A 373 -3.58 6.99 -17.58
CA LEU A 373 -3.43 6.26 -18.84
C LEU A 373 -4.02 7.05 -20.01
N ARG A 374 -5.21 7.62 -19.83
CA ARG A 374 -5.82 8.49 -20.85
C ARG A 374 -4.91 9.67 -21.19
N TYR A 375 -4.32 10.34 -20.19
CA TYR A 375 -3.38 11.44 -20.42
C TYR A 375 -2.10 10.98 -21.11
N LEU A 376 -1.61 9.78 -20.75
CA LEU A 376 -0.44 9.18 -21.40
C LEU A 376 -0.70 8.93 -22.88
N PHE A 377 -1.83 8.29 -23.24
CA PHE A 377 -2.21 8.01 -24.62
C PHE A 377 -2.51 9.28 -25.41
N GLN A 378 -3.08 10.30 -24.80
CA GLN A 378 -3.30 11.61 -25.42
C GLN A 378 -2.02 12.46 -25.56
N GLY A 379 -0.88 11.97 -25.12
CA GLY A 379 0.39 12.70 -25.16
C GLY A 379 0.47 13.90 -24.21
N LYS A 380 -0.51 14.09 -23.32
CA LYS A 380 -0.56 15.20 -22.35
C LYS A 380 0.52 15.13 -21.27
N LEU A 381 1.22 14.00 -21.16
CA LEU A 381 2.32 13.80 -20.21
C LEU A 381 3.71 13.88 -20.86
N ARG A 382 3.84 14.32 -22.11
CA ARG A 382 5.14 14.40 -22.80
C ARG A 382 6.11 15.36 -22.11
N SER A 383 5.62 16.49 -21.61
CA SER A 383 6.41 17.48 -20.88
C SER A 383 6.68 17.08 -19.43
N THR A 384 5.95 16.10 -18.88
CA THR A 384 6.14 15.63 -17.52
C THR A 384 7.39 14.76 -17.42
N ARG A 385 8.24 14.99 -16.40
CA ARG A 385 9.47 14.21 -16.18
C ARG A 385 9.18 12.71 -16.12
N SER A 386 10.08 11.89 -16.69
CA SER A 386 9.93 10.42 -16.72
C SER A 386 9.87 9.81 -15.31
N SER A 387 10.61 10.38 -14.34
CA SER A 387 10.56 9.97 -12.93
C SER A 387 9.15 10.13 -12.34
N ILE A 388 8.47 11.22 -12.64
CA ILE A 388 7.08 11.45 -12.20
C ILE A 388 6.16 10.45 -12.87
N ARG A 389 6.27 10.26 -14.18
CA ARG A 389 5.44 9.29 -14.91
C ARG A 389 5.59 7.86 -14.37
N SER A 390 6.83 7.42 -14.09
CA SER A 390 7.08 6.09 -13.52
C SER A 390 6.57 5.97 -12.09
N ALA A 391 6.75 7.00 -11.24
CA ALA A 391 6.27 7.00 -9.87
C ALA A 391 4.73 6.85 -9.82
N TYR A 392 4.02 7.65 -10.62
CA TYR A 392 2.55 7.55 -10.70
C TYR A 392 2.08 6.25 -11.34
N ALA A 393 2.75 5.74 -12.38
CA ALA A 393 2.42 4.44 -12.95
C ALA A 393 2.46 3.33 -11.88
N ILE A 394 3.50 3.28 -11.05
CA ILE A 394 3.66 2.29 -9.98
C ILE A 394 2.65 2.52 -8.85
N ALA A 395 2.50 3.76 -8.37
CA ALA A 395 1.60 4.04 -7.26
C ALA A 395 0.13 3.77 -7.62
N LEU A 396 -0.30 4.19 -8.82
CA LEU A 396 -1.69 4.06 -9.25
C LEU A 396 -2.05 2.63 -9.68
N SER A 397 -1.07 1.82 -10.14
CA SER A 397 -1.33 0.43 -10.54
C SER A 397 -1.37 -0.56 -9.37
N TYR A 398 -1.12 -0.12 -8.14
CA TYR A 398 -1.04 -0.99 -6.95
C TYR A 398 -2.26 -1.90 -6.79
N TYR A 399 -3.47 -1.34 -6.78
CA TYR A 399 -4.69 -2.14 -6.57
C TYR A 399 -5.05 -3.02 -7.78
N THR A 400 -4.77 -2.58 -8.99
CA THR A 400 -4.96 -3.39 -10.21
C THR A 400 -3.96 -4.55 -10.27
N SER A 401 -2.75 -4.38 -9.75
CA SER A 401 -1.78 -5.47 -9.63
C SER A 401 -2.23 -6.55 -8.64
N ILE A 402 -2.94 -6.17 -7.57
CA ILE A 402 -3.53 -7.13 -6.62
C ILE A 402 -4.65 -7.93 -7.29
N LEU A 403 -5.47 -7.31 -8.14
CA LEU A 403 -6.43 -8.04 -8.98
C LEU A 403 -5.70 -9.05 -9.87
N GLY A 404 -4.63 -8.63 -10.56
CA GLY A 404 -3.80 -9.52 -11.38
C GLY A 404 -3.23 -10.69 -10.58
N LEU A 405 -2.67 -10.42 -9.40
CA LEU A 405 -2.16 -11.47 -8.51
C LEU A 405 -3.26 -12.44 -8.05
N SER A 406 -4.45 -11.93 -7.75
CA SER A 406 -5.60 -12.76 -7.36
C SER A 406 -6.05 -13.68 -8.50
N LEU A 407 -6.01 -13.22 -9.74
CA LEU A 407 -6.28 -14.04 -10.92
C LEU A 407 -5.22 -15.15 -11.08
N LEU A 408 -3.94 -14.81 -10.94
CA LEU A 408 -2.84 -15.78 -11.04
C LEU A 408 -2.88 -16.83 -9.94
N ILE A 409 -3.25 -16.46 -8.71
CA ILE A 409 -3.40 -17.40 -7.58
C ILE A 409 -4.68 -18.23 -7.73
N GLY A 410 -5.77 -17.65 -8.21
CA GLY A 410 -7.05 -18.36 -8.40
C GLY A 410 -7.06 -19.35 -9.57
N TRP A 411 -6.19 -19.15 -10.55
CA TRP A 411 -6.11 -19.97 -11.75
C TRP A 411 -5.90 -21.48 -11.48
N PRO A 412 -4.98 -21.92 -10.60
CA PRO A 412 -4.83 -23.34 -10.26
C PRO A 412 -6.11 -23.97 -9.69
N THR A 413 -6.86 -23.20 -8.90
CA THR A 413 -8.16 -23.64 -8.37
C THR A 413 -9.18 -23.83 -9.49
N ALA A 414 -9.25 -22.90 -10.44
CA ALA A 414 -10.13 -23.01 -11.60
C ALA A 414 -9.78 -24.24 -12.46
N ILE A 415 -8.50 -24.54 -12.63
CA ILE A 415 -8.05 -25.74 -13.35
C ILE A 415 -8.48 -27.01 -12.63
N LEU A 416 -8.29 -27.09 -11.32
CA LEU A 416 -8.70 -28.26 -10.55
C LEU A 416 -10.21 -28.49 -10.66
N VAL A 417 -10.99 -27.43 -10.51
CA VAL A 417 -12.45 -27.48 -10.66
C VAL A 417 -12.81 -28.00 -12.05
N SER A 418 -12.19 -27.45 -13.10
CA SER A 418 -12.40 -27.90 -14.48
C SER A 418 -12.03 -29.37 -14.67
N TYR A 419 -10.92 -29.82 -14.09
CA TYR A 419 -10.49 -31.22 -14.12
C TYR A 419 -11.50 -32.15 -13.44
N LEU A 420 -11.98 -31.80 -12.25
CA LEU A 420 -12.95 -32.61 -11.51
C LEU A 420 -14.31 -32.68 -12.22
N PHE A 421 -14.75 -31.61 -12.85
CA PHE A 421 -15.97 -31.59 -13.65
C PHE A 421 -15.83 -32.38 -14.95
N SER A 422 -14.71 -32.26 -15.66
CA SER A 422 -14.46 -32.95 -16.90
C SER A 422 -14.33 -34.46 -16.67
N SER A 423 -13.69 -34.90 -15.60
CA SER A 423 -13.53 -36.33 -15.27
C SER A 423 -14.86 -37.04 -14.94
N ARG A 424 -15.89 -36.29 -14.51
CA ARG A 424 -17.22 -36.85 -14.20
C ARG A 424 -18.24 -36.68 -15.32
N LEU A 425 -18.16 -35.62 -16.12
CA LEU A 425 -19.13 -35.33 -17.19
C LEU A 425 -18.75 -35.94 -18.55
N PHE A 426 -17.48 -36.26 -18.78
CA PHE A 426 -16.94 -36.65 -20.09
C PHE A 426 -16.37 -38.07 -20.16
N ILE A 427 -16.89 -38.99 -19.35
CA ILE A 427 -16.56 -40.44 -19.50
C ILE A 427 -16.94 -41.00 -20.89
N ALA A 428 -17.64 -40.22 -21.72
CA ALA A 428 -18.16 -40.67 -23.01
C ALA A 428 -17.43 -40.14 -24.26
N THR A 429 -16.36 -39.32 -24.16
CA THR A 429 -15.67 -38.83 -25.36
C THR A 429 -14.15 -38.93 -25.27
N THR A 430 -13.59 -39.72 -26.17
CA THR A 430 -12.17 -40.11 -26.30
C THR A 430 -11.20 -39.02 -26.75
N THR A 431 -11.56 -37.73 -26.66
CA THR A 431 -10.76 -36.60 -27.21
C THR A 431 -10.08 -35.70 -26.17
N ILE A 432 -10.06 -36.09 -24.90
CA ILE A 432 -9.57 -35.28 -23.76
C ILE A 432 -8.02 -35.19 -23.59
N PRO A 433 -7.15 -36.09 -24.11
CA PRO A 433 -5.71 -36.03 -23.84
C PRO A 433 -5.02 -34.73 -24.25
N SER A 434 -5.50 -34.05 -25.30
CA SER A 434 -4.85 -32.84 -25.82
C SER A 434 -5.06 -31.58 -24.93
N TRP A 435 -6.20 -31.44 -24.29
CA TRP A 435 -6.51 -30.35 -23.38
C TRP A 435 -5.66 -30.36 -22.11
N HIS A 436 -5.50 -31.54 -21.50
CA HIS A 436 -4.70 -31.67 -20.28
C HIS A 436 -3.22 -31.37 -20.51
N MET A 437 -2.65 -31.76 -21.66
CA MET A 437 -1.26 -31.42 -22.00
C MET A 437 -1.08 -29.92 -22.24
N LYS A 438 -1.99 -29.26 -22.94
CA LYS A 438 -1.92 -27.82 -23.19
C LYS A 438 -2.06 -27.02 -21.88
N LEU A 439 -2.98 -27.41 -21.03
CA LEU A 439 -3.22 -26.78 -19.74
C LEU A 439 -2.01 -26.94 -18.80
N SER A 440 -1.38 -28.11 -18.79
CA SER A 440 -0.15 -28.38 -18.04
C SER A 440 1.00 -27.47 -18.53
N ARG A 441 1.17 -27.30 -19.84
CA ARG A 441 2.19 -26.40 -20.41
C ARG A 441 1.93 -24.94 -20.03
N LEU A 442 0.68 -24.49 -20.06
CA LEU A 442 0.29 -23.16 -19.62
C LEU A 442 0.56 -22.94 -18.13
N MET A 443 0.26 -23.94 -17.30
CA MET A 443 0.61 -23.90 -15.87
C MET A 443 2.12 -23.77 -15.65
N TRP A 444 2.93 -24.52 -16.41
CA TRP A 444 4.39 -24.40 -16.37
C TRP A 444 4.86 -23.00 -16.73
N LEU A 445 4.22 -22.37 -17.71
CA LEU A 445 4.55 -21.04 -18.14
C LEU A 445 4.44 -20.04 -16.98
N PHE A 446 3.35 -20.07 -16.21
CA PHE A 446 3.15 -19.16 -15.07
C PHE A 446 3.91 -19.61 -13.82
N ALA A 447 3.99 -20.91 -13.54
CA ALA A 447 4.73 -21.42 -12.39
C ALA A 447 6.24 -21.17 -12.46
N SER A 448 6.81 -21.07 -13.66
CA SER A 448 8.24 -20.77 -13.86
C SER A 448 8.67 -19.42 -13.28
N LEU A 449 7.74 -18.46 -13.10
CA LEU A 449 8.01 -17.16 -12.46
C LEU A 449 8.03 -17.23 -10.92
N TYR A 450 7.73 -18.39 -10.32
CA TYR A 450 7.69 -18.56 -8.87
C TYR A 450 8.93 -17.98 -8.15
N PRO A 451 10.18 -18.28 -8.54
CA PRO A 451 11.35 -17.73 -7.85
C PRO A 451 11.38 -16.21 -7.88
N PHE A 452 11.02 -15.61 -9.02
CA PHE A 452 10.95 -14.16 -9.15
C PHE A 452 9.86 -13.56 -8.25
N TYR A 453 8.66 -14.14 -8.22
CA TYR A 453 7.57 -13.66 -7.36
C TYR A 453 7.94 -13.74 -5.88
N VAL A 454 8.56 -14.82 -5.44
CA VAL A 454 9.00 -14.96 -4.04
C VAL A 454 10.04 -13.91 -3.71
N ILE A 455 11.12 -13.81 -4.48
CA ILE A 455 12.20 -12.87 -4.20
C ILE A 455 11.68 -11.44 -4.21
N SER A 456 10.93 -11.07 -5.24
CA SER A 456 10.42 -9.69 -5.40
C SER A 456 9.40 -9.32 -4.34
N SER A 457 8.51 -10.25 -3.95
CA SER A 457 7.51 -10.02 -2.91
C SER A 457 8.12 -9.89 -1.52
N PHE A 458 9.19 -10.63 -1.24
CA PHE A 458 9.88 -10.58 0.06
C PHE A 458 10.97 -9.52 0.14
N PHE A 459 11.35 -8.90 -0.97
CA PHE A 459 12.37 -7.88 -1.00
C PHE A 459 12.06 -6.67 -0.09
N PRO A 460 10.85 -6.08 -0.09
CA PRO A 460 10.48 -5.02 0.85
C PRO A 460 10.62 -5.46 2.32
N TYR A 461 10.29 -6.72 2.61
CA TYR A 461 10.42 -7.27 3.97
C TYR A 461 11.88 -7.44 4.39
N LEU A 462 12.77 -7.81 3.45
CA LEU A 462 14.21 -7.84 3.71
C LEU A 462 14.70 -6.43 4.10
N ASN A 463 14.30 -5.41 3.35
CA ASN A 463 14.63 -4.02 3.64
C ASN A 463 14.13 -3.60 5.03
N MET A 464 12.87 -3.89 5.36
CA MET A 464 12.31 -3.61 6.70
C MET A 464 13.07 -4.35 7.79
N LYS A 465 13.42 -5.64 7.57
CA LYS A 465 14.18 -6.42 8.54
C LYS A 465 15.55 -5.83 8.81
N LEU A 466 16.24 -5.34 7.79
CA LEU A 466 17.51 -4.64 7.92
C LEU A 466 17.40 -3.30 8.68
N ARG A 467 16.20 -2.72 8.72
CA ARG A 467 15.84 -1.53 9.51
C ARG A 467 15.38 -1.84 10.94
N GLY A 468 15.41 -3.11 11.36
CA GLY A 468 15.07 -3.53 12.73
C GLY A 468 13.65 -4.05 12.93
N TYR A 469 12.80 -4.07 11.91
CA TYR A 469 11.45 -4.59 12.04
C TYR A 469 11.42 -6.09 12.34
N ARG A 470 10.43 -6.56 13.11
CA ARG A 470 10.27 -7.97 13.46
C ARG A 470 9.59 -8.76 12.35
N LEU A 471 10.11 -9.95 12.01
CA LEU A 471 9.54 -10.83 10.97
C LEU A 471 8.07 -11.18 11.24
N ARG A 472 7.69 -11.36 12.51
CA ARG A 472 6.29 -11.62 12.89
C ARG A 472 5.36 -10.50 12.43
N ASN A 473 5.75 -9.26 12.59
CA ASN A 473 4.93 -8.11 12.20
C ASN A 473 4.78 -8.05 10.67
N MET A 474 5.83 -8.37 9.94
CA MET A 474 5.78 -8.46 8.47
C MET A 474 4.80 -9.55 8.00
N PHE A 475 4.75 -10.68 8.70
CA PHE A 475 3.82 -11.75 8.40
C PHE A 475 2.36 -11.32 8.67
N LEU A 476 2.10 -10.57 9.73
CA LEU A 476 0.78 -9.96 10.01
C LEU A 476 0.37 -8.98 8.90
N VAL A 477 1.30 -8.17 8.39
CA VAL A 477 1.07 -7.27 7.24
C VAL A 477 0.65 -8.07 6.01
N GLN A 478 1.40 -9.13 5.66
CA GLN A 478 1.08 -9.97 4.51
C GLN A 478 -0.31 -10.61 4.64
N SER A 479 -0.64 -11.08 5.84
CA SER A 479 -1.95 -11.66 6.11
C SER A 479 -3.08 -10.63 5.98
N LEU A 480 -2.87 -9.42 6.50
CA LEU A 480 -3.84 -8.33 6.37
C LEU A 480 -4.07 -7.92 4.91
N LEU A 481 -3.01 -7.87 4.09
CA LEU A 481 -3.10 -7.58 2.66
C LEU A 481 -3.91 -8.64 1.91
N ILE A 482 -3.65 -9.93 2.18
CA ILE A 482 -4.39 -11.05 1.56
C ILE A 482 -5.86 -11.04 2.00
N LEU A 483 -6.13 -10.82 3.28
CA LEU A 483 -7.50 -10.71 3.80
C LEU A 483 -8.26 -9.51 3.23
N SER A 484 -7.54 -8.49 2.80
CA SER A 484 -8.13 -7.28 2.21
C SER A 484 -8.33 -7.36 0.69
N ALA A 485 -7.79 -8.39 0.03
CA ALA A 485 -7.90 -8.55 -1.42
C ALA A 485 -9.35 -8.44 -1.96
N PRO A 486 -10.40 -9.01 -1.32
CA PRO A 486 -11.77 -8.82 -1.79
C PRO A 486 -12.25 -7.36 -1.75
N ALA A 487 -11.78 -6.57 -0.77
CA ALA A 487 -12.10 -5.14 -0.69
C ALA A 487 -11.40 -4.36 -1.81
N TYR A 488 -10.15 -4.68 -2.10
CA TYR A 488 -9.39 -4.10 -3.21
C TYR A 488 -10.03 -4.41 -4.56
N ILE A 489 -10.35 -5.69 -4.83
CA ILE A 489 -11.02 -6.13 -6.06
C ILE A 489 -12.36 -5.41 -6.23
N LYS A 490 -13.13 -5.28 -5.14
CA LYS A 490 -14.39 -4.54 -5.17
C LYS A 490 -14.18 -3.07 -5.49
N GLY A 491 -13.14 -2.44 -4.94
CA GLY A 491 -12.78 -1.05 -5.25
C GLY A 491 -12.38 -0.86 -6.72
N VAL A 492 -11.55 -1.75 -7.26
CA VAL A 492 -11.19 -1.73 -8.69
C VAL A 492 -12.42 -1.89 -9.58
N LYS A 493 -13.32 -2.82 -9.24
CA LYS A 493 -14.60 -3.01 -9.94
C LYS A 493 -15.46 -1.76 -9.87
N ASP A 494 -15.59 -1.13 -8.71
CA ASP A 494 -16.39 0.09 -8.55
C ASP A 494 -15.84 1.22 -9.44
N ALA A 495 -14.52 1.39 -9.53
CA ALA A 495 -13.90 2.36 -10.42
C ALA A 495 -14.17 2.06 -11.90
N PHE A 496 -14.06 0.78 -12.30
CA PHE A 496 -14.28 0.36 -13.69
C PHE A 496 -15.72 0.64 -14.16
N PHE A 497 -16.71 0.45 -13.27
CA PHE A 497 -18.11 0.71 -13.59
C PHE A 497 -18.57 2.12 -13.17
N HIS A 498 -17.67 3.04 -12.87
CA HIS A 498 -17.97 4.39 -12.39
C HIS A 498 -18.94 4.44 -11.19
N ARG A 499 -18.94 3.39 -10.37
CA ARG A 499 -19.72 3.31 -9.14
C ARG A 499 -18.91 3.92 -8.02
N LEU A 500 -18.93 5.25 -7.92
CA LEU A 500 -18.28 5.91 -6.80
C LEU A 500 -19.05 5.57 -5.51
N PRO A 501 -18.42 4.96 -4.49
CA PRO A 501 -19.07 4.81 -3.18
C PRO A 501 -19.44 6.20 -2.72
N GLY A 502 -20.67 6.34 -2.12
CA GLY A 502 -21.23 7.63 -1.75
C GLY A 502 -20.21 8.57 -1.13
N LEU A 503 -20.24 9.81 -1.52
CA LEU A 503 -19.20 10.84 -1.41
C LEU A 503 -18.56 11.01 -0.02
N PHE A 504 -19.18 10.47 1.04
CA PHE A 504 -18.65 10.47 2.41
C PHE A 504 -18.91 9.15 3.14
N ALA A 505 -18.10 8.14 2.86
CA ALA A 505 -17.95 7.07 3.82
C ALA A 505 -16.81 7.43 4.79
N ILE A 506 -17.12 8.22 5.82
CA ILE A 506 -16.20 8.48 6.93
C ILE A 506 -15.80 7.15 7.53
N THR A 507 -14.50 6.93 7.72
CA THR A 507 -14.01 5.76 8.43
C THR A 507 -14.38 5.95 9.90
N THR A 508 -15.44 5.27 10.37
CA THR A 508 -15.83 5.32 11.79
C THR A 508 -14.68 4.81 12.64
N LYS A 509 -14.19 5.63 13.55
CA LYS A 509 -13.06 5.34 14.46
C LYS A 509 -13.52 4.82 15.80
N THR A 510 -14.79 5.02 16.12
CA THR A 510 -15.45 4.40 17.28
C THR A 510 -16.14 3.10 16.89
N PRO A 511 -16.09 2.05 17.75
CA PRO A 511 -16.87 0.85 17.55
C PRO A 511 -18.37 1.20 17.59
N GLY A 512 -19.02 1.21 16.42
CA GLY A 512 -20.42 1.60 16.32
C GLY A 512 -21.34 0.76 17.22
N HIS A 513 -22.15 1.42 18.01
CA HIS A 513 -23.26 0.84 18.73
C HIS A 513 -24.36 0.55 17.70
N GLY A 514 -24.69 -0.73 17.48
CA GLY A 514 -26.00 -1.09 16.94
C GLY A 514 -26.11 -1.70 15.54
N ARG A 515 -25.03 -1.87 14.75
CA ARG A 515 -25.14 -2.71 13.54
C ARG A 515 -24.77 -4.16 13.85
N PRO A 516 -25.61 -5.15 13.46
CA PRO A 516 -25.26 -6.55 13.64
C PRO A 516 -23.93 -6.83 12.91
N ARG A 517 -22.92 -7.31 13.65
CA ARG A 517 -21.66 -7.76 13.09
C ARG A 517 -21.96 -8.89 12.12
N LYS A 518 -21.37 -8.83 10.93
CA LYS A 518 -21.43 -9.99 10.03
C LYS A 518 -20.88 -11.20 10.78
N LEU A 519 -21.57 -12.32 10.66
CA LEU A 519 -21.05 -13.58 11.17
C LEU A 519 -19.84 -14.00 10.32
N LEU A 520 -18.89 -14.69 10.92
CA LEU A 520 -17.64 -15.09 10.27
C LEU A 520 -17.88 -15.79 8.92
N PHE A 521 -18.88 -16.68 8.88
CA PHE A 521 -19.25 -17.43 7.67
C PHE A 521 -19.96 -16.60 6.59
N GLN A 522 -20.24 -15.31 6.82
CA GLN A 522 -20.73 -14.37 5.80
C GLN A 522 -19.61 -13.65 5.06
N LEU A 523 -18.36 -13.89 5.48
CA LEU A 523 -17.19 -13.24 4.89
C LEU A 523 -16.63 -14.07 3.73
N PRO A 524 -16.35 -13.43 2.57
CA PRO A 524 -15.78 -14.13 1.42
C PRO A 524 -14.41 -14.77 1.74
N GLN A 525 -13.65 -14.19 2.67
CA GLN A 525 -12.36 -14.71 3.13
C GLN A 525 -12.48 -16.08 3.81
N PHE A 526 -13.58 -16.33 4.51
CA PHE A 526 -13.85 -17.64 5.11
C PHE A 526 -14.04 -18.71 4.04
N TYR A 527 -14.80 -18.44 3.01
CA TYR A 527 -14.95 -19.35 1.88
C TYR A 527 -13.67 -19.51 1.07
N GLY A 528 -12.88 -18.42 0.92
CA GLY A 528 -11.55 -18.47 0.33
C GLY A 528 -10.61 -19.42 1.08
N LEU A 529 -10.63 -19.36 2.42
CA LEU A 529 -9.86 -20.28 3.27
C LEU A 529 -10.30 -21.73 3.07
N LEU A 530 -11.60 -22.00 3.13
CA LEU A 530 -12.13 -23.36 2.89
C LEU A 530 -11.76 -23.88 1.50
N LEU A 531 -11.94 -23.03 0.47
CA LEU A 531 -11.59 -23.38 -0.91
C LEU A 531 -10.11 -23.73 -1.05
N PHE A 532 -9.21 -22.90 -0.50
CA PHE A 532 -7.77 -23.15 -0.60
C PHE A 532 -7.33 -24.38 0.19
N LEU A 533 -7.89 -24.60 1.38
CA LEU A 533 -7.60 -25.82 2.15
C LEU A 533 -8.09 -27.06 1.42
N THR A 534 -9.33 -27.06 0.91
CA THR A 534 -9.90 -28.19 0.17
C THR A 534 -9.09 -28.45 -1.11
N THR A 535 -8.81 -27.42 -1.90
CA THR A 535 -8.01 -27.53 -3.13
C THR A 535 -6.60 -28.01 -2.81
N GLY A 536 -5.96 -27.45 -1.78
CA GLY A 536 -4.63 -27.87 -1.35
C GLY A 536 -4.58 -29.33 -0.92
N THR A 537 -5.58 -29.80 -0.19
CA THR A 537 -5.69 -31.20 0.23
C THR A 537 -5.87 -32.16 -0.96
N ILE A 538 -6.77 -31.82 -1.91
CA ILE A 538 -6.98 -32.62 -3.12
C ILE A 538 -5.71 -32.63 -3.97
N MET A 539 -5.07 -31.50 -4.19
CA MET A 539 -3.83 -31.40 -4.95
C MET A 539 -2.69 -32.19 -4.30
N THR A 540 -2.59 -32.14 -2.97
CA THR A 540 -1.62 -32.96 -2.22
C THR A 540 -1.86 -34.46 -2.42
N HIS A 541 -3.12 -34.90 -2.37
CA HIS A 541 -3.46 -36.27 -2.64
C HIS A 541 -3.09 -36.73 -4.06
N LEU A 542 -3.38 -35.91 -5.06
CA LEU A 542 -2.98 -36.17 -6.45
C LEU A 542 -1.46 -36.16 -6.61
N LEU A 543 -0.76 -35.31 -5.92
CA LEU A 543 0.70 -35.23 -5.92
C LEU A 543 1.36 -36.48 -5.34
N PHE A 544 0.78 -37.13 -4.31
CA PHE A 544 1.25 -38.41 -3.80
C PHE A 544 1.12 -39.54 -4.82
N ARG A 545 0.18 -39.42 -5.78
CA ARG A 545 0.04 -40.38 -6.88
C ARG A 545 1.05 -40.14 -8.01
N ASP A 546 1.43 -38.89 -8.26
CA ASP A 546 2.46 -38.49 -9.23
C ASP A 546 3.42 -37.45 -8.63
N PRO A 547 4.40 -37.90 -7.81
CA PRO A 547 5.35 -36.99 -7.16
C PRO A 547 6.28 -36.27 -8.14
N SER A 548 6.29 -36.66 -9.41
CA SER A 548 7.14 -36.08 -10.44
C SER A 548 6.61 -34.70 -10.93
N ASN A 549 5.35 -34.40 -10.64
CA ASN A 549 4.71 -33.16 -11.10
C ASN A 549 5.14 -31.93 -10.28
N PHE A 550 6.20 -31.31 -10.74
CA PHE A 550 6.82 -30.16 -10.11
C PHE A 550 5.89 -28.95 -9.96
N VAL A 551 5.05 -28.68 -10.96
CA VAL A 551 4.11 -27.55 -10.94
C VAL A 551 3.08 -27.72 -9.82
N MET A 552 2.64 -28.93 -9.60
CA MET A 552 1.69 -29.27 -8.53
C MET A 552 2.25 -28.95 -7.14
N TRP A 553 3.54 -29.17 -6.90
CA TRP A 553 4.19 -28.80 -5.65
C TRP A 553 4.16 -27.29 -5.39
N ILE A 554 4.45 -26.47 -6.42
CA ILE A 554 4.39 -25.02 -6.31
C ILE A 554 2.98 -24.58 -5.96
N ILE A 555 1.97 -25.15 -6.62
CA ILE A 555 0.56 -24.84 -6.37
C ILE A 555 0.17 -25.19 -4.94
N VAL A 556 0.47 -26.40 -4.49
CA VAL A 556 0.19 -26.87 -3.13
C VAL A 556 0.85 -25.95 -2.10
N PHE A 557 2.12 -25.61 -2.29
CA PHE A 557 2.82 -24.68 -1.42
C PHE A 557 2.09 -23.35 -1.30
N TRP A 558 1.73 -22.72 -2.42
CA TRP A 558 1.05 -21.43 -2.40
C TRP A 558 -0.36 -21.49 -1.81
N LEU A 559 -1.11 -22.56 -2.07
CA LEU A 559 -2.42 -22.76 -1.47
C LEU A 559 -2.33 -22.85 0.05
N PHE A 560 -1.34 -23.56 0.59
CA PHE A 560 -1.13 -23.63 2.04
C PHE A 560 -0.63 -22.32 2.63
N VAL A 561 0.30 -21.62 2.00
CA VAL A 561 0.77 -20.29 2.46
C VAL A 561 -0.40 -19.31 2.52
N ASN A 562 -1.22 -19.25 1.49
CA ASN A 562 -2.41 -18.37 1.47
C ASN A 562 -3.45 -18.82 2.51
N SER A 563 -3.62 -20.12 2.74
CA SER A 563 -4.52 -20.65 3.79
C SER A 563 -4.05 -20.20 5.18
N ILE A 564 -2.74 -20.25 5.45
CA ILE A 564 -2.17 -19.75 6.71
C ILE A 564 -2.44 -18.24 6.83
N CYS A 565 -2.20 -17.46 5.79
CA CYS A 565 -2.49 -16.02 5.83
C CYS A 565 -3.98 -15.73 6.04
N LEU A 566 -4.87 -16.45 5.37
CA LEU A 566 -6.32 -16.30 5.54
C LEU A 566 -6.80 -16.76 6.92
N SER A 567 -6.14 -17.72 7.57
CA SER A 567 -6.48 -18.16 8.93
C SER A 567 -6.32 -17.06 9.97
N HIS A 568 -5.51 -16.02 9.69
CA HIS A 568 -5.41 -14.83 10.54
C HIS A 568 -6.73 -14.03 10.62
N LEU A 569 -7.74 -14.39 9.79
CA LEU A 569 -9.11 -13.92 9.97
C LEU A 569 -9.62 -14.16 11.41
N PHE A 570 -9.30 -15.32 11.98
CA PHE A 570 -9.66 -15.66 13.37
C PHE A 570 -8.92 -14.82 14.42
N ILE A 571 -7.79 -14.19 14.06
CA ILE A 571 -7.01 -13.32 14.94
C ILE A 571 -7.49 -11.87 14.82
N PHE A 572 -7.76 -11.40 13.60
CA PHE A 572 -8.15 -10.01 13.33
C PHE A 572 -9.64 -9.73 13.52
N TYR A 573 -10.47 -10.76 13.42
CA TYR A 573 -11.93 -10.66 13.61
C TYR A 573 -12.30 -10.79 15.10
N PRO A 574 -13.48 -10.31 15.56
CA PRO A 574 -13.80 -10.13 17.00
C PRO A 574 -13.73 -11.36 17.90
N LEU A 575 -13.53 -12.55 17.39
CA LEU A 575 -13.21 -13.73 18.20
C LEU A 575 -11.90 -13.54 19.01
N GLY A 576 -11.03 -12.62 18.59
CA GLY A 576 -9.79 -12.25 19.29
C GLY A 576 -9.99 -11.45 20.59
N ARG A 577 -11.23 -11.20 21.03
CA ARG A 577 -11.51 -10.67 22.39
C ARG A 577 -11.33 -11.71 23.50
N PHE A 578 -11.15 -12.98 23.20
CA PHE A 578 -10.77 -13.99 24.19
C PHE A 578 -9.30 -13.80 24.60
N GLY A 579 -9.10 -13.00 25.59
CA GLY A 579 -8.12 -12.70 26.60
C GLY A 579 -6.73 -13.34 26.64
N LEU A 580 -6.33 -14.25 25.77
CA LEU A 580 -5.02 -14.91 25.82
C LEU A 580 -3.87 -14.11 25.20
N TRP A 581 -4.17 -13.13 24.33
CA TRP A 581 -3.14 -12.34 23.64
C TRP A 581 -2.88 -10.95 24.25
N GLY A 582 -3.80 -10.42 25.02
CA GLY A 582 -3.76 -9.03 25.46
C GLY A 582 -2.67 -8.70 26.52
N ARG A 583 -2.23 -9.66 27.32
CA ARG A 583 -1.22 -9.40 28.38
C ARG A 583 0.22 -9.63 27.93
N ALA A 584 0.47 -10.69 27.16
CA ALA A 584 1.82 -10.97 26.68
C ALA A 584 2.31 -9.97 25.60
N ASN A 585 1.39 -9.37 24.86
CA ASN A 585 1.73 -8.43 23.80
C ASN A 585 1.97 -6.98 24.27
N ARG A 586 1.37 -6.52 25.36
CA ARG A 586 1.64 -5.16 25.87
C ARG A 586 3.11 -4.96 26.23
N ALA A 587 3.70 -5.92 26.92
CA ALA A 587 5.13 -5.87 27.25
C ALA A 587 6.05 -5.99 26.03
N LEU A 588 5.62 -6.74 24.97
CA LEU A 588 6.39 -6.93 23.74
C LEU A 588 6.27 -5.73 22.78
N MET A 589 5.13 -5.02 22.77
CA MET A 589 4.92 -3.84 21.93
C MET A 589 5.53 -2.57 22.52
N GLN A 590 5.66 -2.47 23.84
CA GLN A 590 6.43 -1.39 24.48
C GLN A 590 7.92 -1.44 24.13
N ALA A 591 8.46 -2.62 23.88
CA ALA A 591 9.85 -2.78 23.44
C ALA A 591 10.07 -2.49 21.95
N ASP A 592 9.01 -2.43 21.13
CA ASP A 592 9.07 -2.09 19.70
C ASP A 592 8.72 -0.61 19.42
N ARG A 593 8.51 0.21 20.43
CA ARG A 593 8.47 1.67 20.27
C ARG A 593 9.79 2.06 19.60
N ILE A 594 9.70 2.55 18.38
CA ILE A 594 10.83 3.25 17.75
C ILE A 594 11.16 4.37 18.73
N SER A 595 12.25 4.16 19.47
CA SER A 595 12.69 5.00 20.55
C SER A 595 12.71 6.45 20.12
N GLY A 596 11.91 7.30 20.71
CA GLY A 596 12.03 8.74 20.58
C GLY A 596 10.77 9.58 20.53
N LEU A 597 9.58 9.00 20.58
CA LEU A 597 8.35 9.79 20.63
C LEU A 597 7.60 9.48 21.93
N ASP A 598 7.92 10.20 22.97
CA ASP A 598 7.11 10.27 24.20
C ASP A 598 6.05 11.36 24.01
N PHE A 599 4.85 10.97 23.57
CA PHE A 599 3.72 11.89 23.43
C PHE A 599 2.97 12.15 24.74
N ASP A 600 3.36 11.48 25.83
CA ASP A 600 2.68 11.56 27.13
C ASP A 600 3.39 12.46 28.15
N SER A 601 4.51 13.13 27.80
CA SER A 601 5.20 14.11 28.65
C SER A 601 4.79 15.56 28.40
#